data_2f9ffd7327a637c73254db00fe7660bb
#
_entry.id   2f9ffd7327a637c73254db00fe7660bb
#
_cell.length_a   1.000
_cell.length_b   1.000
_cell.length_c   1.000
_cell.angle_alpha   90.00
_cell.angle_beta   90.00
_cell.angle_gamma   90.00
#
_symmetry.space_group_name_H-M   'P 1'
#
loop_
_entity.id
_entity.type
_entity.pdbx_description
1 polymer ?
#
loop_
_entity_poly.entity_id
_entity_poly.type
_entity_poly.pdbx_seq_one_letter_code
_entity_poly.pdbx_strand_id
1 'polypeptide(L)'
;AACRKHGVRKLVFSSSPSTRFTADAQDVDGLTEADLPALPQKAYVQDYAKTKAEGEMLVSAACDDSLLTIAVAPHQVYGPRDNLFLPNLLEVAGLGKLRVFGNGENRICFTYVDNYVHALILGEQALYKGSPALGKFYIATDGDTHPDPQGCCVFWKEMDTVIASLGFAPILPKLHLPAWFMLLVGWVCDVIGSCMGRKFKLSKFAVRMLLMHRWFKIDAIKQDLGYEPLVGFQDGWSDTVCWFRQYW
;
A
#
# COMPACT_ATOMS: atom_id res chain seq x y z
N ALA A 1 6.80 -20.44 16.95
CA ALA A 1 7.70 -21.13 17.91
C ALA A 1 8.26 -20.14 18.95
N ALA A 2 9.01 -19.06 18.54
CA ALA A 2 9.68 -18.14 19.46
C ALA A 2 8.70 -17.43 20.44
N CYS A 3 7.56 -16.91 19.95
CA CYS A 3 6.58 -16.26 20.80
C CYS A 3 6.16 -17.13 21.98
N ARG A 4 5.78 -18.38 21.70
CA ARG A 4 5.35 -19.33 22.74
C ARG A 4 6.48 -19.69 23.70
N LYS A 5 7.71 -19.90 23.18
CA LYS A 5 8.89 -20.18 23.99
C LYS A 5 9.19 -19.07 25.01
N HIS A 6 8.91 -17.83 24.66
CA HIS A 6 9.18 -16.65 25.51
C HIS A 6 7.93 -16.06 26.17
N GLY A 7 6.81 -16.78 26.18
CA GLY A 7 5.59 -16.34 26.87
C GLY A 7 4.88 -15.15 26.24
N VAL A 8 5.17 -14.82 24.97
CA VAL A 8 4.45 -13.79 24.23
C VAL A 8 3.04 -14.30 23.92
N ARG A 9 2.03 -13.57 24.37
CA ARG A 9 0.64 -13.95 24.26
C ARG A 9 -0.12 -13.27 23.12
N LYS A 10 0.39 -12.15 22.58
CA LYS A 10 -0.24 -11.36 21.54
C LYS A 10 0.77 -11.09 20.41
N LEU A 11 0.34 -11.22 19.17
CA LEU A 11 1.16 -10.96 17.99
C LEU A 11 0.34 -10.20 16.95
N VAL A 12 0.75 -8.97 16.65
CA VAL A 12 0.25 -8.19 15.53
C VAL A 12 1.22 -8.34 14.37
N PHE A 13 0.73 -8.81 13.23
CA PHE A 13 1.53 -8.99 12.03
C PHE A 13 1.29 -7.84 11.05
N SER A 14 2.33 -7.09 10.73
CA SER A 14 2.30 -6.10 9.66
C SER A 14 2.28 -6.80 8.30
N SER A 15 1.12 -6.88 7.66
CA SER A 15 0.93 -7.51 6.36
C SER A 15 0.94 -6.46 5.22
N SER A 16 0.40 -6.81 4.06
CA SER A 16 0.23 -5.93 2.90
C SER A 16 -0.93 -6.43 2.05
N PRO A 17 -1.80 -5.56 1.49
CA PRO A 17 -2.83 -5.98 0.56
C PRO A 17 -2.28 -6.65 -0.71
N SER A 18 -1.01 -6.43 -1.05
CA SER A 18 -0.34 -7.09 -2.18
C SER A 18 -0.31 -8.62 -2.06
N THR A 19 -0.53 -9.17 -0.86
CA THR A 19 -0.70 -10.62 -0.65
C THR A 19 -1.91 -11.19 -1.40
N ARG A 20 -2.87 -10.33 -1.76
CA ARG A 20 -4.09 -10.66 -2.52
C ARG A 20 -4.04 -10.24 -3.99
N PHE A 21 -2.98 -9.58 -4.44
CA PHE A 21 -2.86 -9.21 -5.83
C PHE A 21 -2.51 -10.44 -6.67
N THR A 22 -3.34 -10.74 -7.66
CA THR A 22 -3.12 -11.83 -8.59
C THR A 22 -2.02 -11.50 -9.60
N ALA A 23 -1.37 -12.51 -10.17
CA ALA A 23 -0.24 -12.30 -11.10
C ALA A 23 -0.60 -11.52 -12.37
N ASP A 24 -1.87 -11.52 -12.77
CA ASP A 24 -2.43 -10.72 -13.85
C ASP A 24 -2.72 -9.27 -13.47
N ALA A 25 -2.55 -8.92 -12.18
CA ALA A 25 -2.71 -7.58 -11.62
C ALA A 25 -4.00 -6.90 -12.11
N GLN A 26 -5.15 -7.51 -11.76
CA GLN A 26 -6.46 -6.92 -12.01
C GLN A 26 -6.69 -5.71 -11.11
N ASP A 27 -7.56 -4.81 -11.56
CA ASP A 27 -7.97 -3.66 -10.76
C ASP A 27 -8.59 -4.10 -9.42
N VAL A 28 -8.18 -3.40 -8.37
CA VAL A 28 -8.73 -3.51 -7.03
C VAL A 28 -9.46 -2.19 -6.76
N ASP A 29 -10.74 -2.16 -7.06
CA ASP A 29 -11.53 -0.94 -7.12
C ASP A 29 -12.63 -0.94 -6.05
N GLY A 30 -12.28 -0.51 -4.84
CA GLY A 30 -13.19 -0.41 -3.70
C GLY A 30 -13.56 -1.75 -3.08
N LEU A 31 -12.64 -2.71 -3.10
CA LEU A 31 -12.87 -4.03 -2.51
C LEU A 31 -12.71 -4.01 -0.99
N THR A 32 -13.46 -4.87 -0.31
CA THR A 32 -13.30 -5.20 1.11
C THR A 32 -12.41 -6.43 1.26
N GLU A 33 -12.00 -6.76 2.50
CA GLU A 33 -11.25 -7.99 2.79
C GLU A 33 -11.99 -9.25 2.35
N ALA A 34 -13.34 -9.24 2.37
CA ALA A 34 -14.18 -10.37 1.96
C ALA A 34 -14.22 -10.58 0.44
N ASP A 35 -14.03 -9.51 -0.34
CA ASP A 35 -14.03 -9.56 -1.81
C ASP A 35 -12.67 -10.00 -2.37
N LEU A 36 -11.63 -9.93 -1.55
CA LEU A 36 -10.28 -10.25 -1.97
C LEU A 36 -10.05 -11.75 -2.09
N PRO A 37 -9.19 -12.20 -3.04
CA PRO A 37 -8.88 -13.61 -3.20
C PRO A 37 -8.33 -14.23 -1.92
N ALA A 38 -8.76 -15.44 -1.58
CA ALA A 38 -8.24 -16.19 -0.43
C ALA A 38 -6.78 -16.60 -0.62
N LEU A 39 -6.05 -16.75 0.48
CA LEU A 39 -4.69 -17.29 0.48
C LEU A 39 -4.71 -18.83 0.62
N PRO A 40 -3.71 -19.55 0.04
CA PRO A 40 -2.64 -19.04 -0.83
C PRO A 40 -3.10 -18.75 -2.26
N GLN A 41 -2.43 -17.80 -2.92
CA GLN A 41 -2.63 -17.55 -4.35
C GLN A 41 -1.87 -18.59 -5.19
N LYS A 42 -2.38 -18.91 -6.40
CA LYS A 42 -1.68 -19.78 -7.36
C LYS A 42 -0.37 -19.16 -7.85
N ALA A 43 -0.35 -17.85 -8.00
CA ALA A 43 0.84 -17.09 -8.38
C ALA A 43 0.78 -15.70 -7.73
N TYR A 44 1.93 -15.20 -7.33
CA TYR A 44 2.08 -13.87 -6.73
C TYR A 44 2.75 -12.92 -7.73
N VAL A 45 2.43 -11.64 -7.64
CA VAL A 45 3.05 -10.60 -8.51
C VAL A 45 4.55 -10.45 -8.28
N GLN A 46 5.04 -10.78 -7.09
CA GLN A 46 6.47 -10.75 -6.73
C GLN A 46 6.75 -11.52 -5.43
N ASP A 47 8.03 -11.81 -5.16
CA ASP A 47 8.48 -12.56 -3.98
C ASP A 47 8.09 -11.88 -2.66
N TYR A 48 8.08 -10.55 -2.61
CA TYR A 48 7.61 -9.80 -1.45
C TYR A 48 6.17 -10.17 -1.08
N ALA A 49 5.26 -10.16 -2.04
CA ALA A 49 3.86 -10.53 -1.81
C ALA A 49 3.73 -11.98 -1.35
N LYS A 50 4.52 -12.89 -1.94
CA LYS A 50 4.55 -14.31 -1.55
C LYS A 50 5.00 -14.50 -0.11
N THR A 51 6.14 -13.93 0.27
CA THR A 51 6.68 -14.08 1.64
C THR A 51 5.78 -13.45 2.70
N LYS A 52 5.15 -12.31 2.40
CA LYS A 52 4.14 -11.70 3.27
C LYS A 52 2.91 -12.58 3.42
N ALA A 53 2.42 -13.20 2.33
CA ALA A 53 1.27 -14.13 2.37
C ALA A 53 1.58 -15.39 3.18
N GLU A 54 2.76 -15.98 3.00
CA GLU A 54 3.22 -17.12 3.79
C GLU A 54 3.30 -16.78 5.28
N GLY A 55 3.87 -15.62 5.62
CA GLY A 55 3.93 -15.12 7.00
C GLY A 55 2.54 -14.90 7.61
N GLU A 56 1.62 -14.30 6.85
CA GLU A 56 0.25 -14.06 7.27
C GLU A 56 -0.49 -15.37 7.56
N MET A 57 -0.41 -16.36 6.66
CA MET A 57 -1.03 -17.67 6.86
C MET A 57 -0.48 -18.38 8.10
N LEU A 58 0.85 -18.34 8.32
CA LEU A 58 1.47 -18.92 9.50
C LEU A 58 1.02 -18.23 10.79
N VAL A 59 0.86 -16.92 10.78
CA VAL A 59 0.42 -16.13 11.93
C VAL A 59 -1.06 -16.40 12.22
N SER A 60 -1.92 -16.43 11.21
CA SER A 60 -3.33 -16.75 11.36
C SER A 60 -3.52 -18.20 11.88
N ALA A 61 -2.81 -19.16 11.30
CA ALA A 61 -2.86 -20.57 11.76
C ALA A 61 -2.30 -20.79 13.17
N ALA A 62 -1.45 -19.88 13.67
CA ALA A 62 -0.91 -19.95 15.02
C ALA A 62 -1.84 -19.37 16.09
N CYS A 63 -2.99 -18.80 15.70
CA CYS A 63 -3.93 -18.18 16.62
C CYS A 63 -4.67 -19.24 17.46
N ASP A 64 -4.44 -19.21 18.78
CA ASP A 64 -5.12 -20.07 19.76
C ASP A 64 -5.16 -19.40 21.14
N ASP A 65 -5.66 -20.11 22.16
CA ASP A 65 -5.75 -19.60 23.53
C ASP A 65 -4.40 -19.23 24.15
N SER A 66 -3.27 -19.72 23.63
CA SER A 66 -1.92 -19.42 24.13
C SER A 66 -1.22 -18.29 23.37
N LEU A 67 -1.64 -18.02 22.13
CA LEU A 67 -1.09 -16.96 21.28
C LEU A 67 -2.21 -16.35 20.42
N LEU A 68 -2.66 -15.18 20.79
CA LEU A 68 -3.67 -14.41 20.07
C LEU A 68 -2.99 -13.64 18.92
N THR A 69 -3.51 -13.72 17.72
CA THR A 69 -2.88 -13.10 16.55
C THR A 69 -3.88 -12.29 15.72
N ILE A 70 -3.33 -11.27 15.02
CA ILE A 70 -4.05 -10.45 14.04
C ILE A 70 -3.06 -10.01 12.96
N ALA A 71 -3.53 -9.83 11.74
CA ALA A 71 -2.75 -9.21 10.66
C ALA A 71 -3.38 -7.87 10.27
N VAL A 72 -2.57 -6.80 10.23
CA VAL A 72 -2.98 -5.46 9.79
C VAL A 72 -2.12 -5.03 8.62
N ALA A 73 -2.74 -4.59 7.55
CA ALA A 73 -2.10 -4.25 6.29
C ALA A 73 -2.37 -2.79 5.91
N PRO A 74 -1.35 -1.93 5.81
CA PRO A 74 -1.50 -0.61 5.26
C PRO A 74 -1.47 -0.68 3.73
N HIS A 75 -2.08 0.30 3.05
CA HIS A 75 -1.90 0.47 1.63
C HIS A 75 -1.21 1.79 1.33
N GLN A 76 -0.13 1.74 0.56
CA GLN A 76 0.67 2.89 0.13
C GLN A 76 0.96 3.87 1.29
N VAL A 77 1.80 3.43 2.23
CA VAL A 77 2.19 4.26 3.38
C VAL A 77 2.95 5.50 2.92
N TYR A 78 2.64 6.64 3.51
CA TYR A 78 3.33 7.91 3.31
C TYR A 78 3.49 8.64 4.65
N GLY A 79 4.36 9.64 4.68
CA GLY A 79 4.62 10.44 5.88
C GLY A 79 6.04 10.98 5.92
N PRO A 80 6.39 11.73 6.96
CA PRO A 80 7.76 12.11 7.25
C PRO A 80 8.70 10.90 7.28
N ARG A 81 9.92 11.07 6.74
CA ARG A 81 10.95 10.02 6.67
C ARG A 81 10.62 8.84 5.73
N ASP A 82 9.61 8.98 4.85
CA ASP A 82 9.42 7.98 3.79
C ASP A 82 10.70 7.87 2.97
N ASN A 83 11.22 6.67 2.81
CA ASN A 83 12.44 6.37 2.06
C ASN A 83 12.21 5.45 0.86
N LEU A 84 10.95 5.12 0.55
CA LEU A 84 10.60 4.15 -0.48
C LEU A 84 9.74 4.72 -1.59
N PHE A 85 8.63 5.37 -1.26
CA PHE A 85 7.64 5.79 -2.24
C PHE A 85 7.93 7.19 -2.79
N LEU A 86 7.79 8.21 -1.96
CA LEU A 86 7.92 9.60 -2.39
C LEU A 86 9.31 9.96 -2.92
N PRO A 87 10.44 9.55 -2.30
CA PRO A 87 11.77 9.83 -2.83
C PRO A 87 11.99 9.31 -4.26
N ASN A 88 11.49 8.12 -4.57
CA ASN A 88 11.61 7.57 -5.93
C ASN A 88 10.83 8.39 -6.98
N LEU A 89 9.68 8.95 -6.62
CA LEU A 89 8.94 9.86 -7.50
C LEU A 89 9.64 11.19 -7.65
N LEU A 90 10.13 11.77 -6.56
CA LEU A 90 10.82 13.06 -6.55
C LEU A 90 12.13 13.03 -7.34
N GLU A 91 12.87 11.91 -7.26
CA GLU A 91 14.09 11.71 -8.07
C GLU A 91 13.80 11.82 -9.57
N VAL A 92 12.71 11.18 -10.03
CA VAL A 92 12.28 11.23 -11.44
C VAL A 92 11.68 12.59 -11.80
N ALA A 93 10.96 13.23 -10.87
CA ALA A 93 10.40 14.56 -11.04
C ALA A 93 11.51 15.62 -11.17
N GLY A 94 12.54 15.55 -10.31
CA GLY A 94 13.70 16.44 -10.34
C GLY A 94 14.49 16.36 -11.65
N LEU A 95 14.53 15.19 -12.30
CA LEU A 95 15.07 15.01 -13.63
C LEU A 95 14.13 15.53 -14.75
N GLY A 96 12.95 16.05 -14.43
CA GLY A 96 11.94 16.47 -15.39
C GLY A 96 11.32 15.33 -16.22
N LYS A 97 11.60 14.07 -15.87
CA LYS A 97 11.22 12.89 -16.65
C LYS A 97 9.89 12.25 -16.21
N LEU A 98 9.35 12.62 -15.06
CA LEU A 98 8.10 12.06 -14.59
C LEU A 98 6.94 12.43 -15.53
N ARG A 99 6.13 11.45 -15.88
CA ARG A 99 4.98 11.55 -16.77
C ARG A 99 3.82 10.77 -16.20
N VAL A 100 2.61 11.16 -16.55
CA VAL A 100 1.38 10.42 -16.31
C VAL A 100 1.36 9.19 -17.22
N PHE A 101 1.01 8.03 -16.66
CA PHE A 101 0.83 6.79 -17.41
C PHE A 101 -0.66 6.53 -17.65
N GLY A 102 -1.01 6.14 -18.87
CA GLY A 102 -2.39 5.92 -19.28
C GLY A 102 -3.21 7.22 -19.35
N ASN A 103 -4.47 7.14 -18.96
CA ASN A 103 -5.39 8.29 -18.89
C ASN A 103 -5.19 9.15 -17.62
N GLY A 104 -4.45 8.63 -16.63
CA GLY A 104 -4.21 9.34 -15.37
C GLY A 104 -5.35 9.30 -14.35
N GLU A 105 -6.36 8.44 -14.57
CA GLU A 105 -7.58 8.39 -13.74
C GLU A 105 -7.61 7.23 -12.74
N ASN A 106 -6.49 6.50 -12.60
CA ASN A 106 -6.41 5.39 -11.66
C ASN A 106 -6.55 5.88 -10.21
N ARG A 107 -7.41 5.20 -9.48
CA ARG A 107 -7.73 5.48 -8.08
C ARG A 107 -6.83 4.70 -7.13
N ILE A 108 -6.48 5.33 -6.02
CA ILE A 108 -5.63 4.74 -4.98
C ILE A 108 -6.10 5.21 -3.60
N CYS A 109 -5.87 4.43 -2.58
CA CYS A 109 -5.90 4.88 -1.19
C CYS A 109 -4.51 4.91 -0.59
N PHE A 110 -4.33 5.76 0.39
CA PHE A 110 -3.09 5.93 1.12
C PHE A 110 -3.28 5.66 2.61
N THR A 111 -2.19 5.47 3.31
CA THR A 111 -2.18 5.33 4.77
C THR A 111 -1.09 6.23 5.33
N TYR A 112 -1.46 7.27 6.05
CA TYR A 112 -0.49 8.09 6.78
C TYR A 112 0.18 7.25 7.88
N VAL A 113 1.46 7.46 8.09
CA VAL A 113 2.26 6.60 8.98
C VAL A 113 1.69 6.49 10.39
N ASP A 114 1.21 7.60 10.99
CA ASP A 114 0.65 7.58 12.34
C ASP A 114 -0.71 6.89 12.37
N ASN A 115 -1.52 7.00 11.32
CA ASN A 115 -2.75 6.23 11.16
C ASN A 115 -2.48 4.73 11.12
N TYR A 116 -1.39 4.33 10.45
CA TYR A 116 -0.98 2.92 10.44
C TYR A 116 -0.51 2.46 11.83
N VAL A 117 0.29 3.25 12.52
CA VAL A 117 0.71 2.94 13.91
C VAL A 117 -0.50 2.81 14.82
N HIS A 118 -1.48 3.71 14.70
CA HIS A 118 -2.74 3.64 15.43
C HIS A 118 -3.50 2.33 15.17
N ALA A 119 -3.62 1.93 13.89
CA ALA A 119 -4.25 0.66 13.53
C ALA A 119 -3.54 -0.56 14.14
N LEU A 120 -2.20 -0.55 14.21
CA LEU A 120 -1.43 -1.61 14.88
C LEU A 120 -1.69 -1.65 16.39
N ILE A 121 -1.79 -0.49 17.05
CA ILE A 121 -2.10 -0.39 18.48
C ILE A 121 -3.53 -0.90 18.76
N LEU A 122 -4.51 -0.48 17.98
CA LEU A 122 -5.89 -1.00 18.09
C LEU A 122 -5.94 -2.51 17.83
N GLY A 123 -5.16 -2.99 16.85
CA GLY A 123 -5.00 -4.42 16.59
C GLY A 123 -4.49 -5.18 17.82
N GLU A 124 -3.51 -4.64 18.54
CA GLU A 124 -3.03 -5.24 19.80
C GLU A 124 -4.10 -5.22 20.90
N GLN A 125 -4.81 -4.11 21.06
CA GLN A 125 -5.88 -3.96 22.04
C GLN A 125 -7.05 -4.91 21.77
N ALA A 126 -7.34 -5.18 20.49
CA ALA A 126 -8.38 -6.13 20.08
C ALA A 126 -8.00 -7.60 20.32
N LEU A 127 -6.76 -7.92 20.73
CA LEU A 127 -6.33 -9.28 21.03
C LEU A 127 -6.70 -9.67 22.48
N TYR A 128 -7.92 -10.08 22.67
CA TYR A 128 -8.45 -10.68 23.92
C TYR A 128 -9.25 -11.93 23.61
N LYS A 129 -9.47 -12.78 24.63
CA LYS A 129 -10.20 -14.06 24.47
C LYS A 129 -11.66 -13.80 24.06
N GLY A 130 -12.07 -14.41 22.94
CA GLY A 130 -13.40 -14.23 22.36
C GLY A 130 -13.56 -13.00 21.45
N SER A 131 -12.49 -12.27 21.17
CA SER A 131 -12.54 -11.16 20.22
C SER A 131 -12.87 -11.63 18.81
N PRO A 132 -13.71 -10.88 18.05
CA PRO A 132 -13.98 -11.18 16.65
C PRO A 132 -12.75 -10.99 15.75
N ALA A 133 -11.70 -10.29 16.22
CA ALA A 133 -10.50 -9.97 15.44
C ALA A 133 -9.47 -11.11 15.39
N LEU A 134 -9.63 -12.16 16.20
CA LEU A 134 -8.63 -13.22 16.32
C LEU A 134 -8.38 -13.96 15.00
N GLY A 135 -7.11 -14.04 14.61
CA GLY A 135 -6.66 -14.73 13.39
C GLY A 135 -7.05 -14.04 12.09
N LYS A 136 -7.72 -12.86 12.14
CA LYS A 136 -8.20 -12.12 10.97
C LYS A 136 -7.12 -11.21 10.37
N PHE A 137 -7.41 -10.80 9.12
CA PHE A 137 -6.66 -9.82 8.34
C PHE A 137 -7.51 -8.57 8.15
N TYR A 138 -6.91 -7.40 8.35
CA TYR A 138 -7.55 -6.10 8.18
C TYR A 138 -6.71 -5.17 7.32
N ILE A 139 -7.38 -4.35 6.53
CA ILE A 139 -6.76 -3.27 5.77
C ILE A 139 -6.99 -1.95 6.51
N ALA A 140 -5.92 -1.18 6.69
CA ALA A 140 -5.96 0.15 7.30
C ALA A 140 -5.53 1.20 6.28
N THR A 141 -6.36 2.22 6.07
CA THR A 141 -6.07 3.39 5.22
C THR A 141 -6.58 4.66 5.90
N ASP A 142 -6.35 5.82 5.28
CA ASP A 142 -6.88 7.10 5.76
C ASP A 142 -8.40 7.24 5.52
N GLY A 143 -9.05 6.17 5.01
CA GLY A 143 -10.51 6.05 4.92
C GLY A 143 -11.19 7.22 4.19
N ASP A 144 -12.31 7.63 4.71
CA ASP A 144 -13.17 8.71 4.21
C ASP A 144 -12.58 10.13 4.37
N THR A 145 -11.38 10.25 4.94
CA THR A 145 -10.63 11.52 4.94
C THR A 145 -9.96 11.83 3.60
N HIS A 146 -9.92 10.86 2.65
CA HIS A 146 -9.47 11.09 1.28
C HIS A 146 -10.37 12.11 0.54
N PRO A 147 -9.88 12.72 -0.55
CA PRO A 147 -10.69 13.64 -1.38
C PRO A 147 -11.99 13.04 -1.89
N ASP A 148 -12.02 11.74 -2.21
CA ASP A 148 -13.25 11.00 -2.46
C ASP A 148 -13.71 10.35 -1.14
N PRO A 149 -14.93 10.65 -0.67
CA PRO A 149 -15.46 10.12 0.59
C PRO A 149 -15.64 8.58 0.60
N GLN A 150 -15.50 7.92 -0.55
CA GLN A 150 -15.41 6.47 -0.62
C GLN A 150 -14.08 5.91 -0.08
N GLY A 151 -13.09 6.76 0.18
CA GLY A 151 -11.81 6.37 0.75
C GLY A 151 -10.67 6.26 -0.27
N CYS A 152 -10.70 7.08 -1.34
CA CYS A 152 -9.67 7.08 -2.36
C CYS A 152 -9.37 8.48 -2.93
N CYS A 153 -8.34 8.56 -3.75
CA CYS A 153 -8.04 9.72 -4.58
C CYS A 153 -7.57 9.29 -5.97
N VAL A 154 -7.57 10.23 -6.92
CA VAL A 154 -6.94 10.01 -8.24
C VAL A 154 -5.44 10.16 -8.08
N PHE A 155 -4.70 9.06 -8.27
CA PHE A 155 -3.26 8.96 -7.99
C PHE A 155 -2.45 10.11 -8.63
N TRP A 156 -2.62 10.32 -9.93
CA TRP A 156 -1.79 11.30 -10.65
C TRP A 156 -2.14 12.75 -10.33
N LYS A 157 -3.40 13.04 -9.95
CA LYS A 157 -3.80 14.38 -9.48
C LYS A 157 -3.15 14.67 -8.13
N GLU A 158 -3.18 13.70 -7.22
CA GLU A 158 -2.54 13.86 -5.91
C GLU A 158 -1.03 14.02 -6.04
N MET A 159 -0.37 13.19 -6.86
CA MET A 159 1.06 13.30 -7.08
C MET A 159 1.45 14.62 -7.76
N ASP A 160 0.64 15.14 -8.66
CA ASP A 160 0.86 16.47 -9.25
C ASP A 160 0.85 17.57 -8.18
N THR A 161 -0.13 17.54 -7.28
CA THR A 161 -0.26 18.48 -6.15
C THR A 161 0.95 18.39 -5.21
N VAL A 162 1.34 17.19 -4.82
CA VAL A 162 2.47 16.96 -3.90
C VAL A 162 3.79 17.42 -4.54
N ILE A 163 4.04 17.05 -5.79
CA ILE A 163 5.25 17.39 -6.55
C ILE A 163 5.35 18.90 -6.75
N ALA A 164 4.25 19.55 -7.14
CA ALA A 164 4.21 21.01 -7.27
C ALA A 164 4.42 21.72 -5.92
N SER A 165 3.85 21.19 -4.85
CA SER A 165 4.08 21.71 -3.48
C SER A 165 5.52 21.62 -3.04
N LEU A 166 6.30 20.67 -3.55
CA LEU A 166 7.74 20.54 -3.29
C LEU A 166 8.61 21.39 -4.25
N GLY A 167 7.99 22.20 -5.11
CA GLY A 167 8.70 23.12 -5.99
C GLY A 167 9.11 22.53 -7.34
N PHE A 168 8.66 21.34 -7.68
CA PHE A 168 8.92 20.74 -9.00
C PHE A 168 7.84 21.11 -10.02
N ALA A 169 8.17 21.00 -11.30
CA ALA A 169 7.25 21.31 -12.38
C ALA A 169 6.06 20.32 -12.40
N PRO A 170 4.80 20.80 -12.47
CA PRO A 170 3.62 19.98 -12.57
C PRO A 170 3.72 18.91 -13.66
N ILE A 171 3.07 17.75 -13.43
CA ILE A 171 3.12 16.59 -14.35
C ILE A 171 1.88 16.48 -15.23
N LEU A 172 0.71 16.91 -14.76
CA LEU A 172 -0.55 16.81 -15.49
C LEU A 172 -0.53 17.55 -16.85
N PRO A 173 0.10 18.75 -16.99
CA PRO A 173 0.18 19.42 -18.29
C PRO A 173 1.15 18.76 -19.28
N LYS A 174 1.99 17.82 -18.83
CA LYS A 174 2.95 17.13 -19.68
C LYS A 174 2.28 16.04 -20.51
N LEU A 175 2.96 15.58 -21.57
CA LEU A 175 2.51 14.47 -22.41
C LEU A 175 2.21 13.22 -21.53
N HIS A 176 1.00 12.69 -21.63
CA HIS A 176 0.63 11.42 -21.02
C HIS A 176 1.14 10.27 -21.89
N LEU A 177 1.77 9.29 -21.25
CA LEU A 177 2.33 8.13 -21.96
C LEU A 177 1.28 7.00 -22.03
N PRO A 178 0.92 6.55 -23.25
CA PRO A 178 -0.10 5.51 -23.40
C PRO A 178 0.22 4.23 -22.62
N ALA A 179 -0.79 3.63 -22.00
CA ALA A 179 -0.62 2.44 -21.16
C ALA A 179 0.06 1.28 -21.89
N TRP A 180 -0.38 1.00 -23.13
CA TRP A 180 0.21 -0.08 -23.94
C TRP A 180 1.68 0.12 -24.23
N PHE A 181 2.08 1.39 -24.50
CA PHE A 181 3.48 1.73 -24.76
C PHE A 181 4.33 1.53 -23.51
N MET A 182 3.87 2.01 -22.35
CA MET A 182 4.58 1.84 -21.10
C MET A 182 4.70 0.37 -20.67
N LEU A 183 3.67 -0.44 -20.91
CA LEU A 183 3.72 -1.89 -20.66
C LEU A 183 4.74 -2.58 -21.56
N LEU A 184 4.84 -2.17 -22.84
CA LEU A 184 5.88 -2.65 -23.74
C LEU A 184 7.28 -2.27 -23.24
N VAL A 185 7.49 -1.01 -22.88
CA VAL A 185 8.77 -0.54 -22.32
C VAL A 185 9.15 -1.30 -21.06
N GLY A 186 8.18 -1.48 -20.14
CA GLY A 186 8.40 -2.26 -18.91
C GLY A 186 8.79 -3.70 -19.21
N TRP A 187 8.13 -4.35 -20.16
CA TRP A 187 8.47 -5.70 -20.61
C TRP A 187 9.89 -5.77 -21.22
N VAL A 188 10.27 -4.83 -22.08
CA VAL A 188 11.63 -4.75 -22.64
C VAL A 188 12.67 -4.61 -21.52
N CYS A 189 12.41 -3.74 -20.53
CA CYS A 189 13.28 -3.59 -19.38
C CYS A 189 13.44 -4.90 -18.59
N ASP A 190 12.36 -5.66 -18.40
CA ASP A 190 12.41 -6.97 -17.72
C ASP A 190 13.26 -7.98 -18.50
N VAL A 191 13.09 -8.05 -19.82
CA VAL A 191 13.88 -8.95 -20.69
C VAL A 191 15.37 -8.59 -20.65
N ILE A 192 15.71 -7.32 -20.85
CA ILE A 192 17.11 -6.85 -20.81
C ILE A 192 17.68 -7.09 -19.42
N GLY A 193 16.92 -6.78 -18.36
CA GLY A 193 17.33 -6.99 -16.98
C GLY A 193 17.65 -8.45 -16.68
N SER A 194 16.81 -9.36 -17.17
CA SER A 194 17.02 -10.81 -17.06
C SER A 194 18.30 -11.26 -17.78
N CYS A 195 18.55 -10.76 -18.99
CA CYS A 195 19.76 -11.09 -19.76
C CYS A 195 21.03 -10.55 -19.09
N MET A 196 20.94 -9.37 -18.41
CA MET A 196 22.08 -8.72 -17.76
C MET A 196 22.25 -9.10 -16.28
N GLY A 197 21.36 -9.91 -15.71
CA GLY A 197 21.32 -10.20 -14.28
C GLY A 197 21.08 -8.97 -13.40
N ARG A 198 20.39 -7.94 -13.92
CA ARG A 198 20.11 -6.67 -13.21
C ARG A 198 18.59 -6.39 -13.19
N LYS A 199 18.13 -5.76 -12.10
CA LYS A 199 16.73 -5.29 -12.00
C LYS A 199 16.69 -3.79 -12.30
N PHE A 200 15.88 -3.38 -13.27
CA PHE A 200 15.60 -1.98 -13.55
C PHE A 200 14.47 -1.45 -12.65
N LYS A 201 14.51 -0.16 -12.32
CA LYS A 201 13.41 0.50 -11.58
C LYS A 201 12.08 0.44 -12.35
N LEU A 202 12.15 0.62 -13.67
CA LEU A 202 10.99 0.47 -14.55
C LEU A 202 10.88 -1.01 -14.98
N SER A 203 9.77 -1.63 -14.62
CA SER A 203 9.44 -3.02 -14.94
C SER A 203 7.97 -3.09 -15.37
N LYS A 204 7.57 -4.16 -16.01
CA LYS A 204 6.14 -4.39 -16.35
C LYS A 204 5.27 -4.33 -15.08
N PHE A 205 5.76 -4.86 -13.97
CA PHE A 205 5.08 -4.77 -12.68
C PHE A 205 4.93 -3.33 -12.19
N ALA A 206 6.03 -2.54 -12.19
CA ALA A 206 5.99 -1.15 -11.74
C ALA A 206 5.02 -0.30 -12.59
N VAL A 207 5.01 -0.52 -13.90
CA VAL A 207 4.07 0.14 -14.82
C VAL A 207 2.63 -0.22 -14.48
N ARG A 208 2.31 -1.51 -14.27
CA ARG A 208 0.96 -1.95 -13.87
C ARG A 208 0.50 -1.30 -12.58
N MET A 209 1.38 -1.22 -11.57
CA MET A 209 1.08 -0.57 -10.29
C MET A 209 0.76 0.94 -10.44
N LEU A 210 1.25 1.58 -11.49
CA LEU A 210 0.97 3.00 -11.81
C LEU A 210 -0.25 3.20 -12.72
N LEU A 211 -0.83 2.13 -13.25
CA LEU A 211 -1.98 2.16 -14.15
C LEU A 211 -3.27 1.67 -13.51
N MET A 212 -3.20 0.66 -12.63
CA MET A 212 -4.38 -0.01 -12.09
C MET A 212 -5.04 0.78 -10.96
N HIS A 213 -6.34 0.58 -10.79
CA HIS A 213 -7.05 0.98 -9.58
C HIS A 213 -6.57 0.14 -8.39
N ARG A 214 -6.26 0.79 -7.26
CA ARG A 214 -5.79 0.14 -6.04
C ARG A 214 -6.30 0.87 -4.82
N TRP A 215 -7.54 0.64 -4.45
CA TRP A 215 -8.10 1.19 -3.23
C TRP A 215 -9.08 0.22 -2.58
N PHE A 216 -9.27 0.37 -1.27
CA PHE A 216 -10.00 -0.56 -0.43
C PHE A 216 -10.97 0.20 0.46
N LYS A 217 -12.11 -0.42 0.74
CA LYS A 217 -12.98 -0.04 1.84
C LYS A 217 -12.44 -0.63 3.14
N ILE A 218 -12.60 0.11 4.24
CA ILE A 218 -12.05 -0.25 5.55
C ILE A 218 -13.16 -0.51 6.58
N ASP A 219 -14.32 -0.98 6.12
CA ASP A 219 -15.48 -1.19 7.00
C ASP A 219 -15.20 -2.22 8.09
N ALA A 220 -14.46 -3.29 7.78
CA ALA A 220 -14.17 -4.35 8.74
C ALA A 220 -13.31 -3.86 9.91
N ILE A 221 -12.24 -3.09 9.64
CA ILE A 221 -11.38 -2.58 10.72
C ILE A 221 -12.11 -1.50 11.55
N LYS A 222 -12.96 -0.68 10.92
CA LYS A 222 -13.84 0.26 11.63
C LYS A 222 -14.80 -0.47 12.56
N GLN A 223 -15.47 -1.50 12.07
CA GLN A 223 -16.46 -2.26 12.82
C GLN A 223 -15.84 -3.09 13.96
N ASP A 224 -14.80 -3.86 13.68
CA ASP A 224 -14.25 -4.84 14.62
C ASP A 224 -13.26 -4.21 15.62
N LEU A 225 -12.51 -3.16 15.22
CA LEU A 225 -11.46 -2.52 16.02
C LEU A 225 -11.80 -1.09 16.46
N GLY A 226 -12.89 -0.50 15.96
CA GLY A 226 -13.20 0.91 16.19
C GLY A 226 -12.17 1.86 15.59
N TYR A 227 -11.51 1.45 14.49
CA TYR A 227 -10.49 2.25 13.85
C TYR A 227 -11.08 3.48 13.17
N GLU A 228 -10.52 4.64 13.49
CA GLU A 228 -10.70 5.88 12.75
C GLU A 228 -9.33 6.53 12.54
N PRO A 229 -9.06 7.13 11.37
CA PRO A 229 -7.82 7.86 11.14
C PRO A 229 -7.62 8.98 12.15
N LEU A 230 -6.45 9.06 12.79
CA LEU A 230 -6.10 10.13 13.73
C LEU A 230 -5.75 11.44 13.00
N VAL A 231 -5.18 11.31 11.81
CA VAL A 231 -4.71 12.42 10.99
C VAL A 231 -5.46 12.37 9.65
N GLY A 232 -6.10 13.47 9.27
CA GLY A 232 -6.77 13.58 7.98
C GLY A 232 -5.79 13.53 6.81
N PHE A 233 -6.25 13.07 5.66
CA PHE A 233 -5.43 12.89 4.45
C PHE A 233 -4.67 14.17 4.05
N GLN A 234 -5.35 15.34 4.05
CA GLN A 234 -4.72 16.60 3.68
C GLN A 234 -3.67 17.06 4.70
N ASP A 235 -3.93 16.85 6.00
CA ASP A 235 -2.99 17.19 7.07
C ASP A 235 -1.74 16.29 7.00
N GLY A 236 -1.93 14.99 6.74
CA GLY A 236 -0.84 14.05 6.56
C GLY A 236 0.06 14.41 5.37
N TRP A 237 -0.52 14.84 4.24
CA TRP A 237 0.28 15.32 3.10
C TRP A 237 0.97 16.65 3.39
N SER A 238 0.31 17.57 4.09
CA SER A 238 0.91 18.84 4.50
C SER A 238 2.15 18.62 5.38
N ASP A 239 2.05 17.74 6.36
CA ASP A 239 3.17 17.37 7.24
C ASP A 239 4.29 16.67 6.45
N THR A 240 3.93 15.75 5.57
CA THR A 240 4.88 15.06 4.69
C THR A 240 5.66 16.06 3.81
N VAL A 241 4.96 16.96 3.13
CA VAL A 241 5.57 18.00 2.28
C VAL A 241 6.46 18.93 3.09
N CYS A 242 6.02 19.33 4.28
CA CYS A 242 6.80 20.18 5.18
C CYS A 242 8.14 19.51 5.54
N TRP A 243 8.08 18.23 5.92
CA TRP A 243 9.28 17.46 6.23
C TRP A 243 10.23 17.32 5.04
N PHE A 244 9.70 16.97 3.85
CA PHE A 244 10.53 16.81 2.64
C PHE A 244 11.17 18.11 2.18
N ARG A 245 10.49 19.26 2.33
CA ARG A 245 11.10 20.59 2.04
C ARG A 245 12.29 20.90 2.91
N GLN A 246 12.32 20.39 4.14
CA GLN A 246 13.36 20.71 5.10
C GLN A 246 14.53 19.71 5.05
N TYR A 247 14.27 18.44 4.75
CA TYR A 247 15.24 17.38 4.99
C TYR A 247 15.61 16.55 3.75
N TRP A 248 14.93 16.74 2.64
CA TRP A 248 15.20 16.03 1.39
C TRP A 248 15.73 16.96 0.34
#